data_fba68f247e21831fb999e85cc81860e9
#
_entry.id   fba68f247e21831fb999e85cc81860e9
#
_cell.length_a   1.000
_cell.length_b   1.000
_cell.length_c   1.000
_cell.angle_alpha   90.00
_cell.angle_beta   90.00
_cell.angle_gamma   90.00
#
_symmetry.space_group_name_H-M   'P 1'
#
loop_
_entity.id
_entity.type
_entity.pdbx_description
1 polymer ?
#
loop_
_entity_poly.entity_id
_entity_poly.type
_entity_poly.pdbx_seq_one_letter_code
_entity_poly.pdbx_strand_id
1 'polypeptide(L)'
;MRYNDTAIDFKYLLVNERDKKFGLTVDSVGFQTIPPNTFYPPAKHPKSHFFKPDKGRILSSNHIIYISKGKGVFSSVTTGKTNIAEGQIILLFPGQWHTYSPSKESGWDEYYIGFEGKIIDNIVAHGFISPDNQILNVGVNGDLVNLYVNAIRVAKEDKRASQQYLAGIALNILGTVLSLTQN
;
A
#
# COMPACT_ATOMS: atom_id res chain seq x y z
N MET A 1 5.29 -14.31 -28.13
CA MET A 1 5.17 -14.70 -26.72
C MET A 1 4.20 -13.74 -26.06
N ARG A 2 3.04 -14.20 -25.65
CA ARG A 2 2.03 -13.36 -24.98
C ARG A 2 2.37 -13.40 -23.50
N TYR A 3 2.98 -12.34 -22.99
CA TYR A 3 3.13 -12.17 -21.55
C TYR A 3 1.84 -11.54 -21.01
N ASN A 4 0.87 -12.37 -20.71
CA ASN A 4 -0.27 -12.01 -19.85
C ASN A 4 0.10 -12.25 -18.39
N ASP A 5 1.29 -11.83 -17.98
CA ASP A 5 1.77 -12.15 -16.67
C ASP A 5 1.47 -11.02 -15.70
N THR A 6 0.36 -11.20 -14.97
CA THR A 6 0.18 -10.50 -13.70
C THR A 6 1.35 -10.89 -12.81
N ALA A 7 2.33 -10.01 -12.65
CA ALA A 7 3.42 -10.21 -11.72
C ALA A 7 2.93 -9.86 -10.32
N ILE A 8 3.02 -10.81 -9.39
CA ILE A 8 2.64 -10.61 -7.99
C ILE A 8 3.82 -11.04 -7.12
N ASP A 9 4.24 -10.16 -6.23
CA ASP A 9 5.23 -10.45 -5.21
C ASP A 9 4.78 -9.83 -3.88
N PHE A 10 4.60 -10.66 -2.85
CA PHE A 10 4.09 -10.19 -1.58
C PHE A 10 4.55 -11.06 -0.41
N LYS A 11 4.47 -10.51 0.79
CA LYS A 11 4.68 -11.23 2.05
C LYS A 11 3.71 -10.71 3.11
N TYR A 12 3.04 -11.63 3.80
CA TYR A 12 2.35 -11.40 5.07
C TYR A 12 3.27 -11.79 6.20
N LEU A 13 3.36 -10.95 7.21
CA LEU A 13 4.29 -11.08 8.31
C LEU A 13 3.54 -11.40 9.60
N LEU A 14 4.09 -12.35 10.35
CA LEU A 14 3.69 -12.58 11.72
C LEU A 14 4.41 -11.57 12.62
N VAL A 15 3.64 -10.96 13.51
CA VAL A 15 4.13 -9.97 14.46
C VAL A 15 4.00 -10.54 15.86
N ASN A 16 5.08 -10.57 16.62
CA ASN A 16 5.07 -11.03 18.00
C ASN A 16 4.89 -9.86 18.99
N GLU A 17 4.67 -10.18 20.27
CA GLU A 17 4.41 -9.17 21.30
C GLU A 17 5.62 -8.25 21.57
N ARG A 18 6.84 -8.74 21.36
CA ARG A 18 8.04 -7.92 21.46
C ARG A 18 8.13 -6.91 20.33
N ASP A 19 7.83 -7.32 19.11
CA ASP A 19 7.84 -6.44 17.94
C ASP A 19 6.85 -5.27 18.11
N LYS A 20 5.69 -5.53 18.68
CA LYS A 20 4.69 -4.48 18.98
C LYS A 20 5.22 -3.40 19.91
N LYS A 21 6.11 -3.77 20.84
CA LYS A 21 6.73 -2.81 21.78
C LYS A 21 7.66 -1.82 21.09
N PHE A 22 8.10 -2.11 19.87
CA PHE A 22 8.89 -1.17 19.08
C PHE A 22 8.08 0.07 18.65
N GLY A 23 6.76 -0.05 18.63
CA GLY A 23 5.85 1.05 18.35
C GLY A 23 5.34 1.12 16.91
N LEU A 24 5.93 0.35 16.02
CA LEU A 24 5.50 0.20 14.63
C LEU A 24 5.82 -1.21 14.15
N THR A 25 4.82 -1.88 13.56
CA THR A 25 4.97 -3.20 12.97
C THR A 25 4.39 -3.21 11.57
N VAL A 26 5.00 -4.01 10.69
CA VAL A 26 4.57 -4.19 9.31
C VAL A 26 3.90 -5.55 9.18
N ASP A 27 2.65 -5.57 8.73
CA ASP A 27 1.88 -6.81 8.58
C ASP A 27 1.90 -7.35 7.15
N SER A 28 2.09 -6.48 6.17
CA SER A 28 2.09 -6.88 4.76
C SER A 28 2.93 -5.93 3.92
N VAL A 29 3.52 -6.47 2.88
CA VAL A 29 4.21 -5.70 1.86
C VAL A 29 4.10 -6.45 0.54
N GLY A 30 3.95 -5.73 -0.56
CA GLY A 30 3.84 -6.38 -1.84
C GLY A 30 3.86 -5.44 -3.03
N PHE A 31 3.88 -6.08 -4.17
CA PHE A 31 3.81 -5.49 -5.50
C PHE A 31 2.92 -6.36 -6.38
N GLN A 32 2.13 -5.72 -7.23
CA GLN A 32 1.47 -6.43 -8.31
C GLN A 32 1.31 -5.54 -9.56
N THR A 33 1.54 -6.16 -10.71
CA THR A 33 1.23 -5.59 -12.02
C THR A 33 -0.08 -6.18 -12.50
N ILE A 34 -1.05 -5.34 -12.78
CA ILE A 34 -2.32 -5.71 -13.40
C ILE A 34 -2.32 -5.22 -14.84
N PRO A 35 -2.13 -6.11 -15.83
CA PRO A 35 -2.16 -5.72 -17.23
C PRO A 35 -3.53 -5.22 -17.68
N PRO A 36 -3.61 -4.46 -18.79
CA PRO A 36 -4.88 -4.11 -19.40
C PRO A 36 -5.76 -5.34 -19.71
N ASN A 37 -7.07 -5.18 -19.61
CA ASN A 37 -8.06 -6.21 -19.89
C ASN A 37 -7.92 -7.49 -19.03
N THR A 38 -7.47 -7.34 -17.80
CA THR A 38 -7.31 -8.42 -16.82
C THR A 38 -8.41 -8.32 -15.76
N PHE A 39 -8.88 -9.47 -15.27
CA PHE A 39 -9.78 -9.50 -14.12
C PHE A 39 -9.07 -9.01 -12.85
N TYR A 40 -9.79 -8.23 -12.06
CA TYR A 40 -9.29 -7.72 -10.78
C TYR A 40 -10.26 -8.07 -9.65
N PRO A 41 -9.78 -8.54 -8.50
CA PRO A 41 -8.37 -8.88 -8.19
C PRO A 41 -7.94 -10.18 -8.91
N PRO A 42 -6.61 -10.35 -9.16
CA PRO A 42 -6.13 -11.56 -9.85
C PRO A 42 -6.39 -12.82 -9.04
N ALA A 43 -6.62 -13.95 -9.74
CA ALA A 43 -6.96 -15.24 -9.12
C ALA A 43 -5.91 -15.76 -8.13
N LYS A 44 -4.65 -15.34 -8.25
CA LYS A 44 -3.54 -15.69 -7.34
C LYS A 44 -3.46 -14.81 -6.10
N HIS A 45 -4.33 -13.84 -5.95
CA HIS A 45 -4.36 -12.99 -4.76
C HIS A 45 -4.76 -13.81 -3.53
N PRO A 46 -4.05 -13.70 -2.39
CA PRO A 46 -4.38 -14.46 -1.19
C PRO A 46 -5.82 -14.18 -0.73
N LYS A 47 -6.53 -15.24 -0.33
CA LYS A 47 -7.94 -15.13 0.10
C LYS A 47 -8.16 -14.13 1.22
N SER A 48 -7.20 -13.97 2.13
CA SER A 48 -7.28 -13.04 3.27
C SER A 48 -7.28 -11.57 2.87
N HIS A 49 -6.76 -11.23 1.70
CA HIS A 49 -6.74 -9.87 1.12
C HIS A 49 -7.58 -9.77 -0.16
N PHE A 50 -8.26 -10.87 -0.51
CA PHE A 50 -9.17 -10.88 -1.64
C PHE A 50 -10.40 -10.04 -1.30
N PHE A 51 -10.73 -9.09 -2.15
CA PHE A 51 -11.98 -8.35 -2.04
C PHE A 51 -12.55 -8.10 -3.45
N LYS A 52 -13.87 -7.97 -3.49
CA LYS A 52 -14.56 -7.58 -4.71
C LYS A 52 -14.66 -6.06 -4.77
N PRO A 53 -14.21 -5.40 -5.85
CA PRO A 53 -14.26 -3.94 -5.94
C PRO A 53 -15.66 -3.33 -5.77
N ASP A 54 -16.70 -4.06 -6.14
CA ASP A 54 -18.10 -3.65 -5.94
C ASP A 54 -18.56 -3.72 -4.48
N LYS A 55 -17.92 -4.52 -3.63
CA LYS A 55 -18.24 -4.66 -2.21
C LYS A 55 -17.30 -3.86 -1.30
N GLY A 56 -16.05 -3.69 -1.72
CA GLY A 56 -15.02 -3.08 -0.90
C GLY A 56 -14.60 -3.93 0.30
N ARG A 57 -13.88 -3.31 1.21
CA ARG A 57 -13.40 -3.96 2.45
C ARG A 57 -13.10 -2.95 3.55
N ILE A 58 -12.88 -3.48 4.75
CA ILE A 58 -12.35 -2.75 5.92
C ILE A 58 -11.11 -3.49 6.38
N LEU A 59 -9.99 -2.78 6.55
CA LEU A 59 -8.74 -3.32 7.08
C LEU A 59 -8.49 -2.82 8.51
N SER A 60 -7.67 -3.55 9.26
CA SER A 60 -7.28 -3.21 10.63
C SER A 60 -5.99 -2.42 10.75
N SER A 61 -5.27 -2.23 9.65
CA SER A 61 -3.99 -1.53 9.61
C SER A 61 -4.01 -0.36 8.63
N ASN A 62 -3.01 0.52 8.75
CA ASN A 62 -2.77 1.59 7.79
C ASN A 62 -2.04 1.03 6.57
N HIS A 63 -2.33 1.55 5.40
CA HIS A 63 -1.62 1.20 4.17
C HIS A 63 -1.20 2.44 3.40
N ILE A 64 -0.03 2.36 2.81
CA ILE A 64 0.44 3.32 1.81
C ILE A 64 0.58 2.55 0.50
N ILE A 65 -0.29 2.85 -0.45
CA ILE A 65 -0.32 2.22 -1.78
C ILE A 65 0.22 3.22 -2.78
N TYR A 66 1.22 2.82 -3.55
CA TYR A 66 1.82 3.63 -4.60
C TYR A 66 1.47 3.08 -5.97
N ILE A 67 0.81 3.88 -6.78
CA ILE A 67 0.50 3.57 -8.18
C ILE A 67 1.60 4.15 -9.05
N SER A 68 2.56 3.31 -9.42
CA SER A 68 3.74 3.74 -10.19
C SER A 68 3.48 3.82 -11.69
N LYS A 69 2.40 3.19 -12.18
CA LYS A 69 2.01 3.15 -13.58
C LYS A 69 0.52 2.85 -13.72
N GLY A 70 -0.11 3.41 -14.74
CA GLY A 70 -1.50 3.13 -15.08
C GLY A 70 -2.48 4.05 -14.38
N LYS A 71 -3.76 3.67 -14.44
CA LYS A 71 -4.89 4.44 -13.94
C LYS A 71 -5.92 3.53 -13.30
N GLY A 72 -6.77 4.10 -12.48
CA GLY A 72 -7.85 3.37 -11.84
C GLY A 72 -8.81 4.28 -11.09
N VAL A 73 -9.55 3.70 -10.16
CA VAL A 73 -10.49 4.42 -9.31
C VAL A 73 -10.32 3.99 -7.85
N PHE A 74 -10.59 4.92 -6.95
CA PHE A 74 -10.64 4.71 -5.52
C PHE A 74 -11.94 5.27 -4.95
N SER A 75 -12.47 4.66 -3.91
CA SER A 75 -13.60 5.19 -3.16
C SER A 75 -13.49 4.85 -1.68
N SER A 76 -13.84 5.81 -0.85
CA SER A 76 -14.01 5.62 0.59
C SER A 76 -15.17 6.47 1.10
N VAL A 77 -15.53 6.28 2.37
CA VAL A 77 -16.59 7.06 3.01
C VAL A 77 -16.28 8.57 2.98
N THR A 78 -15.02 8.95 3.21
CA THR A 78 -14.61 10.35 3.28
C THR A 78 -14.25 10.95 1.93
N THR A 79 -13.57 10.20 1.06
CA THR A 79 -13.08 10.69 -0.23
C THR A 79 -14.15 10.63 -1.32
N GLY A 80 -15.10 9.67 -1.21
CA GLY A 80 -16.01 9.36 -2.31
C GLY A 80 -15.26 8.71 -3.48
N LYS A 81 -15.92 8.58 -4.63
CA LYS A 81 -15.32 7.99 -5.83
C LYS A 81 -14.39 9.01 -6.50
N THR A 82 -13.13 8.64 -6.70
CA THR A 82 -12.13 9.50 -7.33
C THR A 82 -11.24 8.72 -8.30
N ASN A 83 -10.77 9.39 -9.35
CA ASN A 83 -9.85 8.81 -10.32
C ASN A 83 -8.43 8.79 -9.76
N ILE A 84 -7.72 7.71 -10.06
CA ILE A 84 -6.33 7.51 -9.69
C ILE A 84 -5.48 7.50 -10.97
N ALA A 85 -4.32 8.13 -10.91
CA ALA A 85 -3.33 8.17 -11.97
C ALA A 85 -1.95 7.74 -11.47
N GLU A 86 -1.05 7.46 -12.40
CA GLU A 86 0.34 7.15 -12.05
C GLU A 86 0.98 8.28 -11.24
N GLY A 87 1.84 7.92 -10.30
CA GLY A 87 2.50 8.85 -9.41
C GLY A 87 1.65 9.28 -8.21
N GLN A 88 0.51 8.63 -7.98
CA GLN A 88 -0.34 8.91 -6.81
C GLN A 88 -0.19 7.86 -5.73
N ILE A 89 -0.35 8.31 -4.50
CA ILE A 89 -0.45 7.51 -3.29
C ILE A 89 -1.91 7.41 -2.89
N ILE A 90 -2.33 6.22 -2.47
CA ILE A 90 -3.59 5.97 -1.79
C ILE A 90 -3.26 5.63 -0.33
N LEU A 91 -3.82 6.40 0.61
CA LEU A 91 -3.71 6.12 2.03
C LEU A 91 -4.95 5.36 2.52
N LEU A 92 -4.75 4.23 3.19
CA LEU A 92 -5.82 3.50 3.85
C LEU A 92 -5.66 3.61 5.36
N PHE A 93 -6.79 3.76 6.04
CA PHE A 93 -6.84 3.91 7.50
C PHE A 93 -7.61 2.75 8.15
N PRO A 94 -7.21 2.33 9.37
CA PRO A 94 -7.90 1.26 10.08
C PRO A 94 -9.39 1.56 10.28
N GLY A 95 -10.22 0.54 10.08
CA GLY A 95 -11.66 0.64 10.31
C GLY A 95 -12.45 1.42 9.27
N GLN A 96 -11.81 1.95 8.25
CA GLN A 96 -12.46 2.72 7.19
C GLN A 96 -12.76 1.84 5.98
N TRP A 97 -14.01 1.83 5.56
CA TRP A 97 -14.40 1.18 4.31
C TRP A 97 -13.77 1.85 3.11
N HIS A 98 -13.25 1.05 2.19
CA HIS A 98 -12.70 1.50 0.93
C HIS A 98 -12.85 0.45 -0.17
N THR A 99 -12.69 0.91 -1.39
CA THR A 99 -12.52 0.05 -2.57
C THR A 99 -11.64 0.75 -3.60
N TYR A 100 -10.93 -0.02 -4.39
CA TYR A 100 -10.16 0.47 -5.52
C TYR A 100 -10.00 -0.62 -6.59
N SER A 101 -9.78 -0.19 -7.81
CA SER A 101 -9.49 -1.09 -8.93
C SER A 101 -8.77 -0.36 -10.05
N PRO A 102 -7.91 -1.06 -10.82
CA PRO A 102 -7.31 -0.48 -12.02
C PRO A 102 -8.35 -0.29 -13.12
N SER A 103 -8.09 0.65 -14.01
CA SER A 103 -8.83 0.78 -15.26
C SER A 103 -8.59 -0.45 -16.15
N LYS A 104 -9.64 -0.97 -16.77
CA LYS A 104 -9.52 -2.07 -17.73
C LYS A 104 -8.64 -1.71 -18.93
N GLU A 105 -8.64 -0.45 -19.34
CA GLU A 105 -7.89 0.02 -20.50
C GLU A 105 -6.39 0.06 -20.27
N SER A 106 -5.96 0.48 -19.08
CA SER A 106 -4.54 0.67 -18.77
C SER A 106 -3.96 -0.39 -17.85
N GLY A 107 -4.77 -1.00 -16.98
CA GLY A 107 -4.25 -1.70 -15.82
C GLY A 107 -3.48 -0.75 -14.90
N TRP A 108 -2.71 -1.28 -13.97
CA TRP A 108 -1.78 -0.51 -13.16
C TRP A 108 -0.69 -1.37 -12.51
N ASP A 109 0.35 -0.70 -12.03
CA ASP A 109 1.37 -1.27 -11.15
C ASP A 109 1.17 -0.68 -9.77
N GLU A 110 0.99 -1.52 -8.74
CA GLU A 110 0.79 -1.10 -7.36
C GLU A 110 1.84 -1.71 -6.43
N TYR A 111 2.43 -0.85 -5.60
CA TYR A 111 3.24 -1.23 -4.44
C TYR A 111 2.45 -0.91 -3.19
N TYR A 112 2.52 -1.75 -2.18
CA TYR A 112 1.84 -1.48 -0.92
C TYR A 112 2.64 -1.93 0.29
N ILE A 113 2.41 -1.26 1.41
CA ILE A 113 2.90 -1.63 2.74
C ILE A 113 1.80 -1.38 3.76
N GLY A 114 1.52 -2.38 4.58
CA GLY A 114 0.56 -2.30 5.68
C GLY A 114 1.27 -2.30 7.02
N PHE A 115 0.88 -1.41 7.91
CA PHE A 115 1.54 -1.24 9.20
C PHE A 115 0.61 -0.64 10.25
N GLU A 116 0.94 -0.89 11.52
CA GLU A 116 0.17 -0.40 12.66
C GLU A 116 1.08 -0.12 13.85
N GLY A 117 0.59 0.58 14.84
CA GLY A 117 1.27 0.84 16.10
C GLY A 117 1.12 2.28 16.58
N LYS A 118 1.66 2.53 17.77
CA LYS A 118 1.55 3.85 18.43
C LYS A 118 2.23 4.97 17.64
N ILE A 119 3.28 4.66 16.90
CA ILE A 119 4.00 5.67 16.09
C ILE A 119 3.09 6.22 15.00
N ILE A 120 2.45 5.34 14.21
CA ILE A 120 1.54 5.81 13.17
C ILE A 120 0.28 6.45 13.74
N ASP A 121 -0.25 5.93 14.85
CA ASP A 121 -1.39 6.52 15.54
C ASP A 121 -1.10 7.98 15.95
N ASN A 122 0.10 8.23 16.48
CA ASN A 122 0.55 9.57 16.84
C ASN A 122 0.68 10.49 15.62
N ILE A 123 1.21 9.98 14.51
CA ILE A 123 1.37 10.73 13.25
C ILE A 123 -0.01 11.16 12.71
N VAL A 124 -0.98 10.26 12.71
CA VAL A 124 -2.36 10.55 12.30
C VAL A 124 -3.03 11.53 13.25
N ALA A 125 -2.88 11.32 14.56
CA ALA A 125 -3.48 12.20 15.58
C ALA A 125 -2.99 13.65 15.48
N HIS A 126 -1.77 13.87 15.01
CA HIS A 126 -1.20 15.19 14.80
C HIS A 126 -1.35 15.75 13.38
N GLY A 127 -2.13 15.07 12.55
CA GLY A 127 -2.54 15.58 11.23
C GLY A 127 -1.48 15.55 10.14
N PHE A 128 -0.38 14.79 10.31
CA PHE A 128 0.61 14.61 9.24
C PHE A 128 0.03 13.90 8.03
N ILE A 129 -0.87 12.94 8.26
CA ILE A 129 -1.74 12.34 7.26
C ILE A 129 -3.15 12.28 7.81
N SER A 130 -4.15 12.27 6.93
CA SER A 130 -5.56 12.37 7.33
C SER A 130 -6.47 11.52 6.44
N PRO A 131 -7.51 10.88 7.02
CA PRO A 131 -8.57 10.26 6.24
C PRO A 131 -9.31 11.21 5.30
N ASP A 132 -9.25 12.52 5.55
CA ASP A 132 -9.86 13.53 4.69
C ASP A 132 -9.02 13.88 3.45
N ASN A 133 -7.80 13.39 3.38
CA ASN A 133 -6.87 13.60 2.27
C ASN A 133 -6.11 12.31 1.95
N GLN A 134 -6.80 11.37 1.33
CA GLN A 134 -6.29 10.02 1.10
C GLN A 134 -5.48 9.86 -0.19
N ILE A 135 -5.59 10.79 -1.13
CA ILE A 135 -4.90 10.71 -2.42
C ILE A 135 -3.85 11.82 -2.47
N LEU A 136 -2.59 11.40 -2.56
CA LEU A 136 -1.45 12.32 -2.58
C LEU A 136 -0.69 12.20 -3.90
N ASN A 137 -0.24 13.34 -4.44
CA ASN A 137 0.55 13.39 -5.67
C ASN A 137 2.03 13.43 -5.33
N VAL A 138 2.76 12.38 -5.66
CA VAL A 138 4.21 12.30 -5.44
C VAL A 138 5.01 12.22 -6.74
N GLY A 139 4.34 12.01 -7.85
CA GLY A 139 4.97 11.78 -9.14
C GLY A 139 5.58 10.38 -9.29
N VAL A 140 6.16 10.12 -10.44
CA VAL A 140 6.91 8.88 -10.69
C VAL A 140 8.29 9.04 -10.07
N ASN A 141 8.59 8.24 -9.06
CA ASN A 141 9.80 8.38 -8.24
C ASN A 141 10.47 7.02 -8.00
N GLY A 142 11.68 6.86 -8.56
CA GLY A 142 12.44 5.62 -8.48
C GLY A 142 12.94 5.31 -7.07
N ASP A 143 13.24 6.31 -6.26
CA ASP A 143 13.68 6.10 -4.88
C ASP A 143 12.56 5.54 -4.03
N LEU A 144 11.33 6.02 -4.26
CA LEU A 144 10.14 5.48 -3.59
C LEU A 144 9.90 4.02 -3.99
N VAL A 145 10.00 3.68 -5.26
CA VAL A 145 9.93 2.28 -5.75
C VAL A 145 10.99 1.41 -5.07
N ASN A 146 12.23 1.90 -4.98
CA ASN A 146 13.32 1.16 -4.35
C ASN A 146 13.06 0.86 -2.86
N LEU A 147 12.41 1.77 -2.14
CA LEU A 147 12.02 1.51 -0.74
C LEU A 147 11.05 0.34 -0.64
N TYR A 148 10.03 0.27 -1.50
CA TYR A 148 9.10 -0.87 -1.53
C TYR A 148 9.80 -2.18 -1.93
N VAL A 149 10.65 -2.15 -2.95
CA VAL A 149 11.41 -3.32 -3.39
C VAL A 149 12.30 -3.85 -2.26
N ASN A 150 12.98 -2.94 -1.53
CA ASN A 150 13.78 -3.31 -0.37
C ASN A 150 12.93 -3.90 0.75
N ALA A 151 11.75 -3.33 1.01
CA ALA A 151 10.82 -3.86 2.03
C ALA A 151 10.39 -5.30 1.68
N ILE A 152 10.04 -5.56 0.43
CA ILE A 152 9.66 -6.91 -0.04
C ILE A 152 10.81 -7.88 0.15
N ARG A 153 12.03 -7.50 -0.22
CA ARG A 153 13.23 -8.33 -0.04
C ARG A 153 13.46 -8.68 1.43
N VAL A 154 13.44 -7.69 2.31
CA VAL A 154 13.66 -7.88 3.76
C VAL A 154 12.57 -8.76 4.37
N ALA A 155 11.31 -8.54 3.97
CA ALA A 155 10.18 -9.34 4.45
C ALA A 155 10.32 -10.82 4.06
N LYS A 156 10.76 -11.10 2.85
CA LYS A 156 10.97 -12.47 2.36
C LYS A 156 12.14 -13.19 3.02
N GLU A 157 13.17 -12.47 3.40
CA GLU A 157 14.30 -13.05 4.14
C GLU A 157 13.89 -13.52 5.55
N ASP A 158 12.88 -12.88 6.14
CA ASP A 158 12.26 -13.24 7.42
C ASP A 158 13.27 -13.53 8.54
N LYS A 159 14.27 -12.67 8.67
CA LYS A 159 15.31 -12.77 9.67
C LYS A 159 14.86 -12.23 11.02
N ARG A 160 15.54 -12.64 12.08
CA ARG A 160 15.39 -12.01 13.39
C ARG A 160 15.63 -10.50 13.26
N ALA A 161 14.75 -9.68 13.79
CA ALA A 161 14.75 -8.22 13.68
C ALA A 161 14.32 -7.65 12.30
N SER A 162 13.78 -8.47 11.38
CA SER A 162 13.18 -7.95 10.14
C SER A 162 12.07 -6.95 10.41
N GLN A 163 11.28 -7.12 11.47
CA GLN A 163 10.21 -6.19 11.83
C GLN A 163 10.74 -4.78 12.13
N GLN A 164 11.85 -4.66 12.85
CA GLN A 164 12.43 -3.35 13.16
C GLN A 164 13.00 -2.68 11.91
N TYR A 165 13.59 -3.45 11.02
CA TYR A 165 14.06 -2.94 9.72
C TYR A 165 12.89 -2.46 8.86
N LEU A 166 11.83 -3.27 8.76
CA LEU A 166 10.63 -2.92 8.00
C LEU A 166 9.92 -1.69 8.58
N ALA A 167 9.88 -1.54 9.90
CA ALA A 167 9.35 -0.34 10.53
C ALA A 167 10.11 0.91 10.10
N GLY A 168 11.44 0.83 10.02
CA GLY A 168 12.29 1.91 9.51
C GLY A 168 12.00 2.24 8.05
N ILE A 169 11.81 1.22 7.20
CA ILE A 169 11.43 1.42 5.78
C ILE A 169 10.05 2.07 5.67
N ALA A 170 9.07 1.63 6.45
CA ALA A 170 7.72 2.21 6.46
C ALA A 170 7.75 3.70 6.80
N LEU A 171 8.52 4.09 7.80
CA LEU A 171 8.72 5.49 8.17
C LEU A 171 9.45 6.27 7.07
N ASN A 172 10.42 5.66 6.42
CA ASN A 172 11.13 6.29 5.30
C ASN A 172 10.19 6.51 4.10
N ILE A 173 9.35 5.52 3.77
CA ILE A 173 8.31 5.68 2.75
C ILE A 173 7.39 6.86 3.09
N LEU A 174 6.88 6.89 4.31
CA LEU A 174 5.99 7.96 4.77
C LEU A 174 6.67 9.33 4.70
N GLY A 175 7.89 9.44 5.23
CA GLY A 175 8.67 10.68 5.18
C GLY A 175 8.94 11.15 3.74
N THR A 176 9.26 10.23 2.85
CA THR A 176 9.47 10.52 1.43
C THR A 176 8.18 11.04 0.79
N VAL A 177 7.05 10.37 1.02
CA VAL A 177 5.73 10.80 0.53
C VAL A 177 5.41 12.21 1.01
N LEU A 178 5.58 12.48 2.30
CA LEU A 178 5.30 13.81 2.87
C LEU A 178 6.22 14.88 2.27
N SER A 179 7.50 14.58 2.06
CA SER A 179 8.45 15.54 1.48
C SER A 179 8.10 15.89 0.03
N LEU A 180 7.55 14.94 -0.72
CA LEU A 180 7.18 15.16 -2.12
C LEU A 180 5.84 15.90 -2.28
N THR A 181 4.96 15.83 -1.28
CA THR A 181 3.63 16.44 -1.35
C THR A 181 3.56 17.85 -0.77
N GLN A 182 4.55 18.29 0.00
CA GLN A 182 4.57 19.61 0.65
C GLN A 182 5.39 20.66 -0.11
N ASN A 183 5.72 20.39 -1.32
CA ASN A 183 6.43 21.36 -2.20
C ASN A 183 5.46 22.26 -2.94
#